data_906e1e17242aefbff6f021843cd95b15
#
_entry.id   906e1e17242aefbff6f021843cd95b15
#
_cell.length_a   1.000
_cell.length_b   1.000
_cell.length_c   1.000
_cell.angle_alpha   90.00
_cell.angle_beta   90.00
_cell.angle_gamma   90.00
#
_symmetry.space_group_name_H-M   'P 1'
#
loop_
_entity.id
_entity.type
_entity.pdbx_description
1 polymer ?
#
loop_
_entity_poly.entity_id
_entity_poly.type
_entity_poly.pdbx_seq_one_letter_code
_entity_poly.pdbx_strand_id
1 'polypeptide(L)'
;MSHLTPQEARLILATHLPQPPTDLPTVTLLDLTDADPIACATFHPYLVHCAPHTTTYLVTLQFSMPPKGDAPLTAPNSIEAQYKLLSALHTHLSSGPPPIPLPFPIPIALNADAPRPYILARLPALLPPSAQLKQLSAVRGALPPEQAASLDLRFGVALRAQHNLQSEWCGPPPLESEGLYSWQETFTRLVDEALCAAEAADIASAEDVTALQGYLARAIGAFLFDDVEVPSLVALTTGAGSVFVTDTDGEPQLALLLPSFAHLLYGDPLLERAFSPSEVPSKALLEGYGAPPPIVFARQRTKRMWYDLYLGLVMLLGAGRVGGDQDVDWAAQLVERSRVLLRDAPCY
;
A
#
# COMPACT_ATOMS: atom_id res chain seq x y z
N MET A 1 -6.21 -17.14 16.65
CA MET A 1 -4.90 -16.45 16.74
C MET A 1 -4.94 -15.49 17.91
N SER A 2 -3.87 -15.43 18.74
CA SER A 2 -3.86 -14.55 19.92
C SER A 2 -3.55 -13.11 19.52
N HIS A 3 -4.46 -12.18 19.83
CA HIS A 3 -4.24 -10.73 19.64
C HIS A 3 -3.05 -10.24 20.47
N LEU A 4 -2.51 -9.07 20.12
CA LEU A 4 -1.52 -8.37 20.96
C LEU A 4 -2.15 -7.98 22.30
N THR A 5 -1.58 -8.49 23.39
CA THR A 5 -2.06 -8.14 24.74
C THR A 5 -1.38 -6.85 25.24
N PRO A 6 -2.02 -6.11 26.18
CA PRO A 6 -1.40 -4.93 26.81
C PRO A 6 -0.04 -5.24 27.48
N GLN A 7 0.12 -6.43 28.04
CA GLN A 7 1.37 -6.87 28.67
C GLN A 7 2.49 -7.04 27.64
N GLU A 8 2.19 -7.71 26.51
CA GLU A 8 3.12 -7.88 25.40
C GLU A 8 3.50 -6.53 24.77
N ALA A 9 2.50 -5.65 24.54
CA ALA A 9 2.74 -4.30 24.04
C ALA A 9 3.67 -3.51 24.96
N ARG A 10 3.46 -3.57 26.29
CA ARG A 10 4.35 -2.94 27.26
C ARG A 10 5.78 -3.50 27.19
N LEU A 11 5.92 -4.82 27.04
CA LEU A 11 7.25 -5.44 26.90
C LEU A 11 7.98 -4.98 25.63
N ILE A 12 7.27 -4.93 24.49
CA ILE A 12 7.82 -4.40 23.23
C ILE A 12 8.31 -2.96 23.44
N LEU A 13 7.49 -2.09 24.03
CA LEU A 13 7.85 -0.71 24.28
C LEU A 13 9.04 -0.59 25.24
N ALA A 14 9.07 -1.39 26.30
CA ALA A 14 10.16 -1.39 27.28
C ALA A 14 11.50 -1.82 26.70
N THR A 15 11.49 -2.64 25.64
CA THR A 15 12.70 -3.09 24.95
C THR A 15 13.31 -1.98 24.08
N HIS A 16 12.52 -1.08 23.55
CA HIS A 16 12.97 -0.14 22.51
C HIS A 16 12.92 1.34 22.92
N LEU A 17 12.18 1.68 23.99
CA LEU A 17 12.06 3.06 24.43
C LEU A 17 12.97 3.35 25.62
N PRO A 18 13.63 4.52 25.64
CA PRO A 18 14.48 4.92 26.76
C PRO A 18 13.68 5.14 28.05
N GLN A 19 12.42 5.50 27.92
CA GLN A 19 11.46 5.67 29.02
C GLN A 19 10.20 4.88 28.71
N PRO A 20 10.13 3.60 29.11
CA PRO A 20 8.97 2.77 28.86
C PRO A 20 7.77 3.24 29.71
N PRO A 21 6.54 2.98 29.25
CA PRO A 21 5.34 3.32 30.01
C PRO A 21 5.30 2.52 31.33
N THR A 22 4.95 3.20 32.40
CA THR A 22 4.76 2.58 33.73
C THR A 22 3.47 1.77 33.79
N ASP A 23 2.44 2.31 33.15
CA ASP A 23 1.10 1.72 33.13
C ASP A 23 0.93 0.78 31.93
N LEU A 24 -0.08 -0.08 32.00
CA LEU A 24 -0.45 -0.92 30.88
C LEU A 24 -1.04 -0.05 29.76
N PRO A 25 -0.51 -0.16 28.52
CA PRO A 25 -1.05 0.59 27.40
C PRO A 25 -2.43 0.05 26.97
N THR A 26 -3.24 0.89 26.36
CA THR A 26 -4.43 0.47 25.61
C THR A 26 -4.00 0.00 24.22
N VAL A 27 -4.49 -1.17 23.82
CA VAL A 27 -4.17 -1.79 22.52
C VAL A 27 -5.44 -1.90 21.69
N THR A 28 -5.39 -1.37 20.47
CA THR A 28 -6.52 -1.42 19.51
C THR A 28 -6.00 -1.95 18.18
N LEU A 29 -6.64 -2.97 17.63
CA LEU A 29 -6.36 -3.44 16.27
C LEU A 29 -6.86 -2.39 15.26
N LEU A 30 -6.03 -2.00 14.29
CA LEU A 30 -6.46 -1.23 13.13
C LEU A 30 -6.98 -2.20 12.06
N ASP A 31 -8.21 -1.99 11.66
CA ASP A 31 -8.79 -2.72 10.53
C ASP A 31 -8.33 -2.07 9.22
N LEU A 32 -7.67 -2.84 8.37
CA LEU A 32 -7.22 -2.46 7.03
C LEU A 32 -7.81 -3.37 5.95
N THR A 33 -8.81 -4.18 6.29
CA THR A 33 -9.38 -5.19 5.40
C THR A 33 -9.88 -4.58 4.09
N ASP A 34 -10.51 -3.40 4.15
CA ASP A 34 -10.96 -2.66 2.96
C ASP A 34 -9.81 -2.17 2.07
N ALA A 35 -8.64 -1.93 2.68
CA ALA A 35 -7.47 -1.45 1.95
C ALA A 35 -6.68 -2.61 1.32
N ASP A 36 -6.33 -3.60 2.16
CA ASP A 36 -5.48 -4.73 1.76
C ASP A 36 -5.82 -5.97 2.60
N PRO A 37 -6.81 -6.76 2.19
CA PRO A 37 -7.24 -7.95 2.92
C PRO A 37 -6.12 -9.00 3.03
N ILE A 38 -5.22 -9.06 2.05
CA ILE A 38 -4.13 -10.04 2.02
C ILE A 38 -3.03 -9.68 3.01
N ALA A 39 -2.65 -8.40 3.04
CA ALA A 39 -1.70 -7.92 4.05
C ALA A 39 -2.27 -8.10 5.46
N CYS A 40 -3.55 -7.81 5.68
CA CYS A 40 -4.22 -7.97 6.96
C CYS A 40 -4.29 -9.42 7.47
N ALA A 41 -4.27 -10.39 6.57
CA ALA A 41 -4.20 -11.79 6.96
C ALA A 41 -2.80 -12.23 7.43
N THR A 42 -1.77 -11.49 7.01
CA THR A 42 -0.37 -11.79 7.34
C THR A 42 0.21 -10.85 8.40
N PHE A 43 -0.17 -9.58 8.36
CA PHE A 43 0.35 -8.51 9.20
C PHE A 43 -0.78 -7.76 9.89
N HIS A 44 -0.75 -7.72 11.22
CA HIS A 44 -1.78 -7.05 12.01
C HIS A 44 -1.21 -5.77 12.63
N PRO A 45 -1.69 -4.58 12.22
CA PRO A 45 -1.30 -3.32 12.82
C PRO A 45 -2.12 -3.03 14.08
N TYR A 46 -1.46 -2.73 15.18
CA TYR A 46 -2.07 -2.36 16.45
C TYR A 46 -1.67 -0.95 16.86
N LEU A 47 -2.65 -0.15 17.26
CA LEU A 47 -2.41 1.10 17.97
C LEU A 47 -2.15 0.80 19.43
N VAL A 48 -1.10 1.37 19.98
CA VAL A 48 -0.69 1.22 21.37
C VAL A 48 -0.61 2.62 22.00
N HIS A 49 -1.61 2.93 22.84
CA HIS A 49 -1.71 4.20 23.54
C HIS A 49 -1.09 4.11 24.94
N CYS A 50 -0.19 5.02 25.27
CA CYS A 50 0.48 5.06 26.55
C CYS A 50 0.03 6.28 27.36
N ALA A 51 -0.64 6.07 28.49
CA ALA A 51 -0.90 7.09 29.48
C ALA A 51 0.30 7.22 30.45
N PRO A 52 0.60 8.37 31.05
CA PRO A 52 0.03 9.70 30.78
C PRO A 52 0.65 10.42 29.58
N HIS A 53 1.64 9.81 28.94
CA HIS A 53 2.28 10.38 27.76
C HIS A 53 1.35 10.24 26.56
N THR A 54 1.07 11.37 25.91
CA THR A 54 0.17 11.49 24.75
C THR A 54 0.67 10.80 23.47
N THR A 55 1.65 9.89 23.60
CA THR A 55 2.29 9.25 22.45
C THR A 55 1.56 7.95 22.09
N THR A 56 1.21 7.84 20.84
CA THR A 56 0.64 6.62 20.25
C THR A 56 1.69 5.93 19.36
N TYR A 57 1.79 4.62 19.54
CA TYR A 57 2.68 3.78 18.74
C TYR A 57 1.85 2.87 17.82
N LEU A 58 2.46 2.48 16.72
CA LEU A 58 1.98 1.44 15.82
C LEU A 58 2.88 0.23 15.98
N VAL A 59 2.29 -0.91 16.33
CA VAL A 59 2.98 -2.21 16.36
C VAL A 59 2.38 -3.07 15.26
N THR A 60 3.13 -3.36 14.22
CA THR A 60 2.72 -4.28 13.16
C THR A 60 3.31 -5.65 13.46
N LEU A 61 2.46 -6.63 13.80
CA LEU A 61 2.87 -8.01 14.06
C LEU A 61 2.74 -8.86 12.81
N GLN A 62 3.72 -9.71 12.56
CA GLN A 62 3.64 -10.77 11.56
C GLN A 62 3.05 -12.05 12.20
N PHE A 63 1.97 -12.57 11.63
CA PHE A 63 1.27 -13.77 12.11
C PHE A 63 1.54 -15.02 11.28
N SER A 64 1.78 -14.84 10.01
CA SER A 64 2.06 -15.92 9.07
C SER A 64 3.50 -15.77 8.57
N MET A 65 4.29 -16.84 8.73
CA MET A 65 5.62 -16.85 8.11
C MET A 65 5.46 -17.09 6.61
N PRO A 66 6.14 -16.31 5.75
CA PRO A 66 6.17 -16.61 4.35
C PRO A 66 6.75 -18.04 4.13
N PRO A 67 6.30 -18.75 3.10
CA PRO A 67 6.87 -20.06 2.78
C PRO A 67 8.39 -19.95 2.64
N LYS A 68 9.12 -20.90 3.20
CA LYS A 68 10.57 -20.99 3.05
C LYS A 68 10.89 -21.33 1.59
N GLY A 69 11.61 -20.48 0.92
CA GLY A 69 12.00 -20.63 -0.49
C GLY A 69 11.87 -19.29 -1.24
N ASP A 70 12.07 -19.34 -2.54
CA ASP A 70 11.87 -18.18 -3.41
C ASP A 70 10.38 -17.78 -3.42
N ALA A 71 10.06 -16.75 -2.69
CA ALA A 71 8.69 -16.24 -2.66
C ALA A 71 8.35 -15.65 -4.05
N PRO A 72 7.15 -15.94 -4.60
CA PRO A 72 6.74 -15.35 -5.87
C PRO A 72 6.64 -13.83 -5.74
N LEU A 73 6.90 -13.09 -6.82
CA LEU A 73 6.89 -11.62 -6.83
C LEU A 73 5.52 -11.02 -6.46
N THR A 74 4.46 -11.82 -6.54
CA THR A 74 3.11 -11.47 -6.09
C THR A 74 2.88 -11.71 -4.59
N ALA A 75 3.89 -12.18 -3.85
CA ALA A 75 3.78 -12.36 -2.40
C ALA A 75 3.99 -11.03 -1.67
N PRO A 76 3.40 -10.88 -0.46
CA PRO A 76 3.68 -9.72 0.38
C PRO A 76 5.18 -9.63 0.73
N ASN A 77 5.69 -8.41 0.80
CA ASN A 77 7.05 -8.13 1.25
C ASN A 77 7.31 -8.70 2.66
N SER A 78 8.51 -9.19 2.91
CA SER A 78 8.92 -9.62 4.25
C SER A 78 8.87 -8.44 5.23
N ILE A 79 8.81 -8.73 6.52
CA ILE A 79 8.75 -7.68 7.56
C ILE A 79 10.02 -6.82 7.57
N GLU A 80 11.17 -7.42 7.22
CA GLU A 80 12.44 -6.71 7.09
C GLU A 80 12.41 -5.73 5.90
N ALA A 81 11.87 -6.17 4.77
CA ALA A 81 11.71 -5.32 3.59
C ALA A 81 10.74 -4.17 3.86
N GLN A 82 9.62 -4.44 4.55
CA GLN A 82 8.67 -3.41 4.96
C GLN A 82 9.32 -2.36 5.88
N TYR A 83 10.11 -2.80 6.87
CA TYR A 83 10.83 -1.87 7.75
C TYR A 83 11.89 -1.04 7.00
N LYS A 84 12.63 -1.65 6.06
CA LYS A 84 13.59 -0.96 5.20
C LYS A 84 12.90 0.15 4.38
N LEU A 85 11.78 -0.16 3.74
CA LEU A 85 11.00 0.80 2.94
C LEU A 85 10.40 1.92 3.79
N LEU A 86 9.83 1.60 4.96
CA LEU A 86 9.33 2.59 5.90
C LEU A 86 10.45 3.52 6.39
N SER A 87 11.63 2.97 6.68
CA SER A 87 12.79 3.75 7.13
C SER A 87 13.32 4.67 6.02
N ALA A 88 13.37 4.17 4.78
CA ALA A 88 13.76 4.97 3.62
C ALA A 88 12.78 6.14 3.39
N LEU A 89 11.46 5.86 3.45
CA LEU A 89 10.42 6.88 3.32
C LEU A 89 10.57 7.95 4.43
N HIS A 90 10.73 7.53 5.68
CA HIS A 90 10.92 8.47 6.78
C HIS A 90 12.17 9.33 6.62
N THR A 91 13.30 8.75 6.22
CA THR A 91 14.55 9.46 5.96
C THR A 91 14.37 10.50 4.86
N HIS A 92 13.72 10.11 3.75
CA HIS A 92 13.42 11.01 2.63
C HIS A 92 12.56 12.20 3.08
N LEU A 93 11.47 11.92 3.80
CA LEU A 93 10.55 12.96 4.30
C LEU A 93 11.18 13.90 5.32
N SER A 94 12.17 13.43 6.07
CA SER A 94 12.90 14.21 7.07
C SER A 94 14.01 15.07 6.48
N SER A 95 14.43 14.80 5.24
CA SER A 95 15.55 15.50 4.58
C SER A 95 15.12 16.78 3.85
N GLY A 96 13.81 16.99 3.67
CA GLY A 96 13.25 18.17 3.00
C GLY A 96 13.20 19.43 3.86
N PRO A 97 12.93 20.63 3.28
CA PRO A 97 12.66 21.84 4.04
C PRO A 97 11.47 21.58 4.98
N PRO A 98 11.38 22.27 6.17
CA PRO A 98 10.44 21.93 7.24
C PRO A 98 9.01 21.90 6.70
N PRO A 99 8.38 20.76 6.68
CA PRO A 99 7.20 20.53 5.91
C PRO A 99 5.95 20.62 6.78
N ILE A 100 4.83 20.70 6.12
CA ILE A 100 3.57 20.20 6.65
C ILE A 100 3.84 18.78 7.19
N PRO A 101 3.56 18.51 8.49
CA PRO A 101 3.79 17.19 9.04
C PRO A 101 3.01 16.16 8.24
N LEU A 102 3.73 15.25 7.60
CA LEU A 102 3.11 14.23 6.76
C LEU A 102 2.61 13.08 7.64
N PRO A 103 1.47 12.48 7.32
CA PRO A 103 0.78 11.54 8.20
C PRO A 103 1.32 10.11 8.10
N PHE A 104 2.64 9.94 7.98
CA PHE A 104 3.27 8.61 7.92
C PHE A 104 3.81 8.16 9.27
N PRO A 105 3.78 6.85 9.58
CA PRO A 105 4.43 6.30 10.76
C PRO A 105 5.93 6.56 10.76
N ILE A 106 6.49 6.81 11.93
CA ILE A 106 7.94 7.04 12.14
C ILE A 106 8.55 5.75 12.68
N PRO A 107 9.41 5.03 11.93
CA PRO A 107 9.99 3.78 12.37
C PRO A 107 10.87 3.96 13.60
N ILE A 108 10.80 3.02 14.53
CA ILE A 108 11.62 2.98 15.75
C ILE A 108 12.49 1.72 15.75
N ALA A 109 11.88 0.55 15.57
CA ALA A 109 12.59 -0.72 15.67
C ALA A 109 11.92 -1.82 14.84
N LEU A 110 12.73 -2.78 14.44
CA LEU A 110 12.35 -4.08 13.90
C LEU A 110 12.88 -5.16 14.85
N ASN A 111 12.07 -6.17 15.13
CA ASN A 111 12.52 -7.41 15.73
C ASN A 111 12.04 -8.60 14.88
N ALA A 112 12.88 -9.02 13.96
CA ALA A 112 12.60 -10.12 13.04
C ALA A 112 12.80 -11.50 13.71
N ASP A 113 13.64 -11.58 14.74
CA ASP A 113 13.99 -12.83 15.44
C ASP A 113 13.01 -13.18 16.58
N ALA A 114 12.06 -12.29 16.87
CA ALA A 114 11.04 -12.55 17.87
C ALA A 114 10.18 -13.77 17.48
N PRO A 115 9.62 -14.50 18.46
CA PRO A 115 8.65 -15.58 18.19
C PRO A 115 7.45 -15.12 17.34
N ARG A 116 7.11 -13.87 17.43
CA ARG A 116 6.23 -13.11 16.53
C ARG A 116 6.99 -11.87 16.06
N PRO A 117 7.52 -11.85 14.82
CA PRO A 117 8.23 -10.70 14.28
C PRO A 117 7.35 -9.45 14.29
N TYR A 118 7.96 -8.28 14.55
CA TYR A 118 7.22 -7.02 14.59
C TYR A 118 8.03 -5.81 14.14
N ILE A 119 7.29 -4.81 13.65
CA ILE A 119 7.76 -3.45 13.47
C ILE A 119 7.14 -2.57 14.54
N LEU A 120 7.95 -1.77 15.22
CA LEU A 120 7.52 -0.69 16.10
C LEU A 120 7.73 0.64 15.40
N ALA A 121 6.68 1.44 15.30
CA ALA A 121 6.73 2.80 14.80
C ALA A 121 5.98 3.76 15.75
N ARG A 122 6.31 5.04 15.70
CA ARG A 122 5.57 6.10 16.39
C ARG A 122 4.63 6.77 15.39
N LEU A 123 3.43 7.09 15.83
CA LEU A 123 2.51 7.89 15.03
C LEU A 123 2.93 9.38 15.00
N PRO A 124 2.53 10.14 13.97
CA PRO A 124 2.80 11.57 13.90
C PRO A 124 2.28 12.28 15.16
N ALA A 125 3.00 13.30 15.61
CA ALA A 125 2.72 14.03 16.84
C ALA A 125 1.36 14.76 16.87
N LEU A 126 0.65 14.81 15.74
CA LEU A 126 -0.64 15.46 15.56
C LEU A 126 -1.84 14.61 16.03
N LEU A 127 -1.61 13.37 16.47
CA LEU A 127 -2.68 12.50 16.96
C LEU A 127 -2.93 12.74 18.45
N PRO A 128 -4.05 13.35 18.84
CA PRO A 128 -4.41 13.41 20.24
C PRO A 128 -4.67 11.99 20.78
N PRO A 129 -4.34 11.69 22.04
CA PRO A 129 -4.41 10.32 22.61
C PRO A 129 -5.82 9.74 22.63
N SER A 130 -6.83 10.60 22.65
CA SER A 130 -8.25 10.23 22.64
C SER A 130 -8.83 10.16 21.22
N ALA A 131 -8.03 10.39 20.18
CA ALA A 131 -8.52 10.41 18.81
C ALA A 131 -9.03 9.03 18.40
N GLN A 132 -10.28 8.97 18.02
CA GLN A 132 -10.82 7.84 17.30
C GLN A 132 -10.39 7.96 15.83
N LEU A 133 -9.55 7.04 15.38
CA LEU A 133 -9.20 6.94 13.97
C LEU A 133 -10.32 6.23 13.21
N LYS A 134 -10.78 6.86 12.14
CA LYS A 134 -11.76 6.30 11.21
C LYS A 134 -11.18 6.29 9.80
N GLN A 135 -11.44 5.24 9.05
CA GLN A 135 -11.03 5.23 7.63
C GLN A 135 -11.77 6.29 6.84
N LEU A 136 -11.07 6.96 5.92
CA LEU A 136 -11.68 7.95 5.04
C LEU A 136 -12.77 7.32 4.17
N SER A 137 -12.59 6.08 3.71
CA SER A 137 -13.61 5.30 2.97
C SER A 137 -14.94 5.22 3.72
N ALA A 138 -14.90 5.01 5.03
CA ALA A 138 -16.10 4.86 5.87
C ALA A 138 -16.82 6.18 6.16
N VAL A 139 -16.11 7.31 6.20
CA VAL A 139 -16.69 8.60 6.64
C VAL A 139 -16.92 9.59 5.50
N ARG A 140 -16.21 9.46 4.38
CA ARG A 140 -16.22 10.42 3.27
C ARG A 140 -17.61 10.75 2.74
N GLY A 141 -18.48 9.75 2.62
CA GLY A 141 -19.84 9.93 2.12
C GLY A 141 -20.76 10.73 3.04
N ALA A 142 -20.42 10.82 4.33
CA ALA A 142 -21.18 11.57 5.33
C ALA A 142 -20.62 12.98 5.59
N LEU A 143 -19.44 13.30 5.04
CA LEU A 143 -18.81 14.60 5.22
C LEU A 143 -19.40 15.68 4.29
N PRO A 144 -19.44 16.94 4.73
CA PRO A 144 -19.69 18.07 3.82
C PRO A 144 -18.70 18.06 2.65
N PRO A 145 -19.12 18.43 1.43
CA PRO A 145 -18.25 18.38 0.24
C PRO A 145 -16.92 19.13 0.40
N GLU A 146 -16.90 20.25 1.10
CA GLU A 146 -15.69 21.05 1.34
C GLU A 146 -14.69 20.31 2.25
N GLN A 147 -15.19 19.65 3.29
CA GLN A 147 -14.36 18.86 4.20
C GLN A 147 -13.79 17.61 3.50
N ALA A 148 -14.63 16.90 2.72
CA ALA A 148 -14.18 15.78 1.92
C ALA A 148 -13.10 16.21 0.91
N ALA A 149 -13.28 17.34 0.22
CA ALA A 149 -12.30 17.89 -0.71
C ALA A 149 -10.99 18.29 -0.01
N SER A 150 -11.05 18.89 1.19
CA SER A 150 -9.86 19.21 1.98
C SER A 150 -9.05 17.97 2.37
N LEU A 151 -9.71 16.88 2.77
CA LEU A 151 -9.06 15.62 3.08
C LEU A 151 -8.45 14.97 1.83
N ASP A 152 -9.17 14.96 0.72
CA ASP A 152 -8.68 14.44 -0.56
C ASP A 152 -7.44 15.21 -1.04
N LEU A 153 -7.44 16.53 -0.92
CA LEU A 153 -6.28 17.37 -1.27
C LEU A 153 -5.06 17.01 -0.42
N ARG A 154 -5.24 16.86 0.90
CA ARG A 154 -4.16 16.45 1.81
C ARG A 154 -3.68 15.03 1.52
N PHE A 155 -4.58 14.12 1.16
CA PHE A 155 -4.22 12.78 0.73
C PHE A 155 -3.37 12.82 -0.54
N GLY A 156 -3.75 13.63 -1.54
CA GLY A 156 -2.95 13.84 -2.75
C GLY A 156 -1.54 14.35 -2.45
N VAL A 157 -1.41 15.34 -1.54
CA VAL A 157 -0.10 15.86 -1.08
C VAL A 157 0.75 14.77 -0.44
N ALA A 158 0.16 13.95 0.45
CA ALA A 158 0.87 12.86 1.11
C ALA A 158 1.32 11.79 0.10
N LEU A 159 0.45 11.42 -0.84
CA LEU A 159 0.75 10.46 -1.89
C LEU A 159 1.89 10.96 -2.80
N ARG A 160 1.87 12.26 -3.17
CA ARG A 160 2.99 12.88 -3.92
C ARG A 160 4.30 12.81 -3.16
N ALA A 161 4.26 13.05 -1.86
CA ALA A 161 5.45 12.99 -1.02
C ALA A 161 6.04 11.57 -0.95
N GLN A 162 5.20 10.53 -0.90
CA GLN A 162 5.64 9.14 -1.00
C GLN A 162 6.28 8.86 -2.36
N HIS A 163 5.67 9.29 -3.47
CA HIS A 163 6.18 9.07 -4.82
C HIS A 163 7.44 9.88 -5.13
N ASN A 164 7.76 10.92 -4.38
CA ASN A 164 9.03 11.62 -4.50
C ASN A 164 10.21 10.82 -3.94
N LEU A 165 9.97 9.75 -3.17
CA LEU A 165 11.00 8.76 -2.88
C LEU A 165 11.19 7.88 -4.12
N GLN A 166 12.32 8.06 -4.78
CA GLN A 166 12.70 7.42 -6.04
C GLN A 166 13.85 6.44 -5.84
N SER A 167 14.04 5.55 -6.79
CA SER A 167 15.11 4.57 -6.83
C SER A 167 15.77 4.52 -8.19
N GLU A 168 16.96 3.93 -8.26
CA GLU A 168 17.63 3.60 -9.53
C GLU A 168 17.13 2.29 -10.14
N TRP A 169 16.48 1.42 -9.36
CA TRP A 169 15.98 0.12 -9.78
C TRP A 169 14.45 0.04 -9.67
N CYS A 170 13.84 -0.84 -10.46
CA CYS A 170 12.40 -1.08 -10.53
C CYS A 170 12.02 -2.41 -9.87
N GLY A 171 10.81 -2.46 -9.29
CA GLY A 171 10.19 -3.69 -8.81
C GLY A 171 10.04 -3.76 -7.29
N PRO A 172 9.53 -4.90 -6.79
CA PRO A 172 9.46 -5.18 -5.36
C PRO A 172 10.86 -5.50 -4.79
N PRO A 173 11.06 -5.36 -3.45
CA PRO A 173 12.36 -5.54 -2.81
C PRO A 173 13.16 -6.79 -3.18
N PRO A 174 12.54 -7.97 -3.44
CA PRO A 174 13.31 -9.13 -3.88
C PRO A 174 14.10 -8.92 -5.18
N LEU A 175 13.68 -8.01 -6.06
CA LEU A 175 14.37 -7.70 -7.32
C LEU A 175 15.50 -6.67 -7.18
N GLU A 176 15.73 -6.10 -5.99
CA GLU A 176 16.79 -5.10 -5.75
C GLU A 176 18.18 -5.63 -6.19
N SER A 177 18.48 -6.88 -5.88
CA SER A 177 19.77 -7.49 -6.21
C SER A 177 19.95 -7.81 -7.70
N GLU A 178 18.87 -7.85 -8.47
CA GLU A 178 18.91 -8.11 -9.91
C GLU A 178 19.22 -6.84 -10.72
N GLY A 179 18.97 -5.65 -10.14
CA GLY A 179 19.29 -4.38 -10.75
C GLY A 179 18.51 -4.12 -12.04
N LEU A 180 17.20 -4.31 -12.02
CA LEU A 180 16.33 -4.00 -13.16
C LEU A 180 16.11 -2.48 -13.23
N TYR A 181 16.55 -1.87 -14.34
CA TYR A 181 16.51 -0.42 -14.54
C TYR A 181 15.40 0.02 -15.51
N SER A 182 14.71 -0.91 -16.17
CA SER A 182 13.59 -0.64 -17.08
C SER A 182 12.28 -1.01 -16.43
N TRP A 183 11.37 -0.04 -16.29
CA TRP A 183 10.03 -0.34 -15.81
C TRP A 183 9.26 -1.26 -16.75
N GLN A 184 9.43 -1.10 -18.07
CA GLN A 184 8.78 -1.98 -19.04
C GLN A 184 9.21 -3.44 -18.85
N GLU A 185 10.52 -3.71 -18.69
CA GLU A 185 11.04 -5.05 -18.46
C GLU A 185 10.51 -5.61 -17.13
N THR A 186 10.62 -4.83 -16.05
CA THR A 186 10.17 -5.23 -14.72
C THR A 186 8.68 -5.52 -14.69
N PHE A 187 7.86 -4.60 -15.21
CA PHE A 187 6.41 -4.76 -15.18
C PHE A 187 5.93 -5.93 -16.06
N THR A 188 6.58 -6.14 -17.21
CA THR A 188 6.32 -7.32 -18.05
C THR A 188 6.52 -8.60 -17.26
N ARG A 189 7.66 -8.72 -16.57
CA ARG A 189 7.95 -9.88 -15.73
C ARG A 189 6.92 -10.06 -14.61
N LEU A 190 6.55 -8.99 -13.91
CA LEU A 190 5.54 -9.04 -12.86
C LEU A 190 4.18 -9.55 -13.37
N VAL A 191 3.75 -9.08 -14.54
CA VAL A 191 2.49 -9.51 -15.16
C VAL A 191 2.57 -10.96 -15.63
N ASP A 192 3.64 -11.36 -16.31
CA ASP A 192 3.82 -12.73 -16.79
C ASP A 192 3.83 -13.74 -15.63
N GLU A 193 4.57 -13.46 -14.56
CA GLU A 193 4.58 -14.33 -13.37
C GLU A 193 3.20 -14.39 -12.71
N ALA A 194 2.47 -13.28 -12.63
CA ALA A 194 1.12 -13.26 -12.09
C ALA A 194 0.13 -14.06 -12.95
N LEU A 195 0.22 -13.96 -14.27
CA LEU A 195 -0.62 -14.73 -15.21
C LEU A 195 -0.32 -16.23 -15.12
N CYS A 196 0.95 -16.64 -15.12
CA CYS A 196 1.33 -18.04 -14.96
C CYS A 196 0.86 -18.59 -13.60
N ALA A 197 1.00 -17.82 -12.53
CA ALA A 197 0.53 -18.23 -11.22
C ALA A 197 -1.02 -18.32 -11.15
N ALA A 198 -1.74 -17.43 -11.84
CA ALA A 198 -3.20 -17.45 -11.90
C ALA A 198 -3.73 -18.66 -12.68
N GLU A 199 -3.06 -19.07 -13.77
CA GLU A 199 -3.35 -20.31 -14.49
C GLU A 199 -3.12 -21.53 -13.58
N ALA A 200 -1.96 -21.60 -12.93
CA ALA A 200 -1.62 -22.71 -12.04
C ALA A 200 -2.56 -22.84 -10.82
N ALA A 201 -3.23 -21.74 -10.43
CA ALA A 201 -4.20 -21.68 -9.33
C ALA A 201 -5.67 -21.77 -9.79
N ASP A 202 -5.93 -22.06 -11.05
CA ASP A 202 -7.28 -22.10 -11.67
C ASP A 202 -8.09 -20.76 -11.51
N ILE A 203 -7.39 -19.64 -11.35
CA ILE A 203 -7.98 -18.29 -11.30
C ILE A 203 -8.28 -17.78 -12.71
N ALA A 204 -7.45 -18.13 -13.68
CA ALA A 204 -7.60 -17.78 -15.09
C ALA A 204 -7.46 -19.04 -15.96
N SER A 205 -8.20 -19.10 -17.06
CA SER A 205 -8.07 -20.19 -18.02
C SER A 205 -6.79 -20.04 -18.86
N ALA A 206 -6.23 -21.15 -19.35
CA ALA A 206 -5.10 -21.13 -20.27
C ALA A 206 -5.35 -20.30 -21.54
N GLU A 207 -6.61 -20.27 -22.01
CA GLU A 207 -7.01 -19.46 -23.15
C GLU A 207 -6.94 -17.95 -22.83
N ASP A 208 -7.45 -17.54 -21.66
CA ASP A 208 -7.39 -16.14 -21.21
C ASP A 208 -5.94 -15.70 -20.99
N VAL A 209 -5.11 -16.53 -20.37
CA VAL A 209 -3.68 -16.26 -20.15
C VAL A 209 -2.96 -16.07 -21.48
N THR A 210 -3.15 -16.99 -22.44
CA THR A 210 -2.56 -16.89 -23.79
C THR A 210 -2.99 -15.59 -24.50
N ALA A 211 -4.28 -15.24 -24.39
CA ALA A 211 -4.79 -14.00 -25.00
C ALA A 211 -4.15 -12.76 -24.35
N LEU A 212 -4.09 -12.70 -23.00
CA LEU A 212 -3.50 -11.58 -22.25
C LEU A 212 -1.99 -11.44 -22.55
N GLN A 213 -1.25 -12.55 -22.65
CA GLN A 213 0.15 -12.53 -23.06
C GLN A 213 0.33 -11.98 -24.49
N GLY A 214 -0.57 -12.33 -25.41
CA GLY A 214 -0.61 -11.75 -26.76
C GLY A 214 -0.88 -10.23 -26.75
N TYR A 215 -1.75 -9.75 -25.85
CA TYR A 215 -2.00 -8.31 -25.66
C TYR A 215 -0.81 -7.61 -25.03
N LEU A 216 -0.16 -8.25 -24.05
CA LEU A 216 1.05 -7.74 -23.39
C LEU A 216 2.19 -7.59 -24.42
N ALA A 217 2.41 -8.58 -25.27
CA ALA A 217 3.42 -8.51 -26.33
C ALA A 217 3.18 -7.31 -27.27
N ARG A 218 1.93 -6.99 -27.60
CA ARG A 218 1.59 -5.78 -28.37
C ARG A 218 1.90 -4.50 -27.61
N ALA A 219 1.57 -4.45 -26.33
CA ALA A 219 1.83 -3.30 -25.46
C ALA A 219 3.34 -3.02 -25.33
N ILE A 220 4.15 -4.08 -25.18
CA ILE A 220 5.62 -4.01 -25.14
C ILE A 220 6.17 -3.50 -26.47
N GLY A 221 5.69 -4.06 -27.61
CA GLY A 221 6.10 -3.63 -28.95
C GLY A 221 5.76 -2.16 -29.26
N ALA A 222 4.76 -1.60 -28.56
CA ALA A 222 4.38 -0.18 -28.64
C ALA A 222 5.08 0.69 -27.57
N PHE A 223 6.00 0.14 -26.78
CA PHE A 223 6.70 0.83 -25.70
C PHE A 223 5.76 1.46 -24.66
N LEU A 224 4.64 0.77 -24.34
CA LEU A 224 3.59 1.34 -23.50
C LEU A 224 4.07 1.75 -22.10
N PHE A 225 5.02 1.02 -21.54
CA PHE A 225 5.53 1.22 -20.17
C PHE A 225 6.91 1.90 -20.12
N ASP A 226 7.44 2.34 -21.25
CA ASP A 226 8.81 2.85 -21.39
C ASP A 226 8.96 4.35 -21.04
N ASP A 227 7.89 4.99 -20.55
CA ASP A 227 7.88 6.40 -20.17
C ASP A 227 8.19 6.64 -18.68
N VAL A 228 8.56 5.62 -17.94
CA VAL A 228 9.00 5.71 -16.54
C VAL A 228 10.51 5.73 -16.47
N GLU A 229 11.09 6.93 -16.48
CA GLU A 229 12.55 7.11 -16.43
C GLU A 229 13.12 6.84 -15.04
N VAL A 230 12.40 7.25 -13.99
CA VAL A 230 12.81 7.07 -12.59
C VAL A 230 11.64 6.50 -11.80
N PRO A 231 11.78 5.27 -11.25
CA PRO A 231 10.71 4.64 -10.50
C PRO A 231 10.50 5.30 -9.14
N SER A 232 9.24 5.46 -8.77
CA SER A 232 8.77 6.01 -7.51
C SER A 232 8.37 4.91 -6.53
N LEU A 233 8.42 5.19 -5.23
CA LEU A 233 7.88 4.27 -4.22
C LEU A 233 6.36 4.26 -4.31
N VAL A 234 5.79 3.12 -4.70
CA VAL A 234 4.37 2.90 -4.95
C VAL A 234 3.82 1.80 -4.06
N ALA A 235 2.62 1.99 -3.49
CA ALA A 235 1.91 0.94 -2.76
C ALA A 235 0.65 0.54 -3.54
N LEU A 236 0.64 -0.67 -4.09
CA LEU A 236 -0.42 -1.19 -4.97
C LEU A 236 -1.84 -0.93 -4.46
N THR A 237 -2.04 -1.04 -3.15
CA THR A 237 -3.36 -1.07 -2.51
C THR A 237 -3.76 0.24 -1.83
N THR A 238 -2.91 1.29 -1.89
CA THR A 238 -3.23 2.57 -1.26
C THR A 238 -4.43 3.24 -1.92
N GLY A 239 -5.47 3.43 -1.13
CA GLY A 239 -6.72 4.10 -1.48
C GLY A 239 -7.32 4.79 -0.27
N ALA A 240 -8.60 5.16 -0.34
CA ALA A 240 -9.30 5.81 0.78
C ALA A 240 -9.35 4.95 2.05
N GLY A 241 -9.29 3.62 1.94
CA GLY A 241 -9.21 2.68 3.07
C GLY A 241 -7.88 2.71 3.83
N SER A 242 -6.80 3.21 3.20
CA SER A 242 -5.47 3.37 3.83
C SER A 242 -5.30 4.72 4.54
N VAL A 243 -6.28 5.61 4.43
CA VAL A 243 -6.28 6.95 5.00
C VAL A 243 -7.12 6.97 6.26
N PHE A 244 -6.55 7.38 7.38
CA PHE A 244 -7.25 7.53 8.64
C PHE A 244 -7.41 9.01 8.98
N VAL A 245 -8.61 9.35 9.40
CA VAL A 245 -9.01 10.69 9.82
C VAL A 245 -9.39 10.69 11.28
N THR A 246 -9.19 11.81 11.93
CA THR A 246 -9.66 12.10 13.28
C THR A 246 -10.49 13.37 13.26
N ASP A 247 -11.40 13.49 14.21
CA ASP A 247 -12.14 14.71 14.45
C ASP A 247 -11.39 15.57 15.49
N THR A 248 -11.06 16.77 15.14
CA THR A 248 -10.45 17.75 16.04
C THR A 248 -11.34 19.00 16.05
N ASP A 249 -12.03 19.22 17.16
CA ASP A 249 -12.93 20.36 17.35
C ASP A 249 -14.04 20.48 16.28
N GLY A 250 -14.55 19.35 15.77
CA GLY A 250 -15.59 19.29 14.74
C GLY A 250 -15.05 19.42 13.31
N GLU A 251 -13.73 19.49 13.13
CA GLU A 251 -13.08 19.47 11.82
C GLU A 251 -12.34 18.15 11.59
N PRO A 252 -12.65 17.40 10.52
CA PRO A 252 -11.95 16.20 10.18
C PRO A 252 -10.52 16.51 9.68
N GLN A 253 -9.53 15.86 10.27
CA GLN A 253 -8.13 16.01 9.94
C GLN A 253 -7.56 14.69 9.43
N LEU A 254 -6.72 14.73 8.40
CA LEU A 254 -5.95 13.56 7.98
C LEU A 254 -4.89 13.29 9.04
N ALA A 255 -5.05 12.17 9.76
CA ALA A 255 -4.26 11.82 10.93
C ALA A 255 -3.14 10.81 10.61
N LEU A 256 -3.44 9.84 9.74
CA LEU A 256 -2.51 8.78 9.40
C LEU A 256 -2.76 8.30 7.97
N LEU A 257 -1.72 8.17 7.18
CA LEU A 257 -1.68 7.40 5.95
C LEU A 257 -0.84 6.15 6.23
N LEU A 258 -1.48 5.00 6.11
CA LEU A 258 -0.87 3.70 6.30
C LEU A 258 -0.94 2.91 4.99
N PRO A 259 0.00 3.17 4.05
CA PRO A 259 0.09 2.36 2.85
C PRO A 259 0.44 0.92 3.24
N SER A 260 -0.03 -0.04 2.47
CA SER A 260 0.36 -1.43 2.69
C SER A 260 1.83 -1.63 2.34
N PHE A 261 2.70 -1.58 3.34
CA PHE A 261 4.13 -1.86 3.15
C PHE A 261 4.37 -3.28 2.63
N ALA A 262 3.40 -4.16 2.79
CA ALA A 262 3.43 -5.51 2.24
C ALA A 262 3.42 -5.53 0.69
N HIS A 263 2.88 -4.50 0.05
CA HIS A 263 2.79 -4.38 -1.40
C HIS A 263 3.43 -3.10 -1.95
N LEU A 264 4.47 -2.61 -1.25
CA LEU A 264 5.31 -1.52 -1.75
C LEU A 264 6.34 -2.05 -2.76
N LEU A 265 6.55 -1.27 -3.82
CA LEU A 265 7.57 -1.49 -4.84
C LEU A 265 8.04 -0.15 -5.43
N TYR A 266 9.12 -0.17 -6.21
CA TYR A 266 9.54 0.96 -7.01
C TYR A 266 9.04 0.82 -8.45
N GLY A 267 8.23 1.77 -8.91
CA GLY A 267 7.59 1.69 -10.23
C GLY A 267 6.88 2.97 -10.67
N ASP A 268 5.90 2.78 -11.56
CA ASP A 268 5.07 3.88 -12.08
C ASP A 268 4.07 4.35 -11.01
N PRO A 269 4.01 5.65 -10.68
CA PRO A 269 2.98 6.22 -9.81
C PRO A 269 1.55 5.83 -10.17
N LEU A 270 1.26 5.64 -11.46
CA LEU A 270 -0.06 5.19 -11.91
C LEU A 270 -0.47 3.81 -11.39
N LEU A 271 0.45 3.03 -10.85
CA LEU A 271 0.16 1.73 -10.27
C LEU A 271 -0.67 1.82 -8.98
N GLU A 272 -0.64 2.97 -8.28
CA GLU A 272 -1.44 3.19 -7.07
C GLU A 272 -2.94 2.99 -7.31
N ARG A 273 -3.59 2.24 -6.42
CA ARG A 273 -5.05 2.04 -6.44
C ARG A 273 -5.82 3.36 -6.39
N ALA A 274 -5.30 4.36 -5.69
CA ALA A 274 -5.91 5.69 -5.61
C ALA A 274 -6.16 6.34 -6.99
N PHE A 275 -5.45 5.92 -8.04
CA PHE A 275 -5.65 6.37 -9.42
C PHE A 275 -6.50 5.42 -10.26
N SER A 276 -7.00 4.32 -9.68
CA SER A 276 -7.91 3.41 -10.41
C SER A 276 -9.24 4.10 -10.69
N PRO A 277 -9.83 3.88 -11.88
CA PRO A 277 -11.19 4.33 -12.17
C PRO A 277 -12.25 3.80 -11.20
N SER A 278 -11.97 2.71 -10.51
CA SER A 278 -12.86 2.16 -9.47
C SER A 278 -12.89 3.02 -8.20
N GLU A 279 -11.79 3.70 -7.86
CA GLU A 279 -11.72 4.64 -6.71
C GLU A 279 -12.24 6.04 -7.06
N VAL A 280 -12.42 6.33 -8.37
CA VAL A 280 -12.88 7.64 -8.87
C VAL A 280 -12.12 8.80 -8.22
N PRO A 281 -10.82 8.98 -8.55
CA PRO A 281 -10.00 10.01 -7.92
C PRO A 281 -10.65 11.40 -8.06
N SER A 282 -10.84 12.08 -6.94
CA SER A 282 -11.48 13.40 -6.95
C SER A 282 -10.56 14.46 -7.56
N LYS A 283 -11.14 15.55 -8.05
CA LYS A 283 -10.35 16.70 -8.53
C LYS A 283 -9.42 17.24 -7.44
N ALA A 284 -9.87 17.27 -6.18
CA ALA A 284 -9.08 17.74 -5.06
C ALA A 284 -7.88 16.82 -4.77
N LEU A 285 -8.04 15.49 -4.87
CA LEU A 285 -6.92 14.55 -4.75
C LEU A 285 -5.88 14.81 -5.85
N LEU A 286 -6.31 14.93 -7.10
CA LEU A 286 -5.41 15.20 -8.22
C LEU A 286 -4.73 16.56 -8.10
N GLU A 287 -5.42 17.57 -7.58
CA GLU A 287 -4.87 18.90 -7.32
C GLU A 287 -3.80 18.85 -6.20
N GLY A 288 -4.09 18.15 -5.11
CA GLY A 288 -3.12 17.91 -4.03
C GLY A 288 -1.90 17.11 -4.46
N TYR A 289 -2.10 16.14 -5.33
CA TYR A 289 -0.99 15.38 -5.93
C TYR A 289 -0.10 16.24 -6.81
N GLY A 290 -0.65 17.27 -7.44
CA GLY A 290 0.05 18.20 -8.32
C GLY A 290 -0.08 17.84 -9.81
N ALA A 291 0.14 18.84 -10.66
CA ALA A 291 0.05 18.69 -12.10
C ALA A 291 1.35 18.11 -12.73
N PRO A 292 1.25 17.37 -13.86
CA PRO A 292 0.00 17.03 -14.52
C PRO A 292 -0.74 15.87 -13.83
N PRO A 293 -2.09 15.81 -13.93
CA PRO A 293 -2.84 14.67 -13.41
C PRO A 293 -2.36 13.38 -14.10
N PRO A 294 -2.15 12.29 -13.35
CA PRO A 294 -1.53 11.09 -13.91
C PRO A 294 -2.36 10.35 -14.97
N ILE A 295 -3.64 10.72 -15.19
CA ILE A 295 -4.57 9.97 -16.09
C ILE A 295 -5.17 10.86 -17.20
N VAL A 296 -4.42 11.77 -17.78
CA VAL A 296 -4.99 12.69 -18.80
C VAL A 296 -4.98 12.08 -20.21
N PHE A 297 -3.91 11.41 -20.58
CA PHE A 297 -3.72 10.92 -21.95
C PHE A 297 -4.23 9.50 -22.15
N ALA A 298 -4.52 9.16 -23.39
CA ALA A 298 -5.00 7.83 -23.78
C ALA A 298 -4.01 6.72 -23.39
N ARG A 299 -2.70 6.96 -23.52
CA ARG A 299 -1.61 6.06 -23.11
C ARG A 299 -1.74 5.69 -21.63
N GLN A 300 -1.88 6.66 -20.72
CA GLN A 300 -2.00 6.41 -19.29
C GLN A 300 -3.27 5.63 -18.94
N ARG A 301 -4.37 5.82 -19.68
CA ARG A 301 -5.59 5.02 -19.50
C ARG A 301 -5.35 3.55 -19.84
N THR A 302 -4.64 3.27 -20.94
CA THR A 302 -4.28 1.89 -21.30
C THR A 302 -3.32 1.27 -20.28
N LYS A 303 -2.32 2.03 -19.83
CA LYS A 303 -1.42 1.58 -18.74
C LYS A 303 -2.23 1.22 -17.49
N ARG A 304 -3.21 2.07 -17.10
CA ARG A 304 -4.02 1.82 -15.91
C ARG A 304 -4.82 0.51 -16.02
N MET A 305 -5.30 0.12 -17.19
CA MET A 305 -5.99 -1.17 -17.38
C MET A 305 -5.06 -2.35 -17.06
N TRP A 306 -3.78 -2.27 -17.44
CA TRP A 306 -2.77 -3.27 -17.09
C TRP A 306 -2.47 -3.29 -15.60
N TYR A 307 -2.40 -2.13 -14.97
CA TYR A 307 -2.17 -2.00 -13.54
C TYR A 307 -3.35 -2.51 -12.71
N ASP A 308 -4.58 -2.27 -13.18
CA ASP A 308 -5.79 -2.84 -12.57
C ASP A 308 -5.81 -4.37 -12.70
N LEU A 309 -5.43 -4.93 -13.86
CA LEU A 309 -5.28 -6.37 -14.04
C LEU A 309 -4.27 -6.95 -13.05
N TYR A 310 -3.08 -6.35 -12.97
CA TYR A 310 -2.02 -6.82 -12.08
C TYR A 310 -2.45 -6.76 -10.61
N LEU A 311 -3.03 -5.64 -10.18
CA LEU A 311 -3.56 -5.51 -8.81
C LEU A 311 -4.60 -6.61 -8.49
N GLY A 312 -5.56 -6.82 -9.39
CA GLY A 312 -6.56 -7.87 -9.21
C GLY A 312 -5.96 -9.26 -9.10
N LEU A 313 -4.98 -9.60 -9.96
CA LEU A 313 -4.27 -10.88 -9.90
C LEU A 313 -3.49 -11.06 -8.59
N VAL A 314 -2.77 -10.04 -8.13
CA VAL A 314 -2.03 -10.09 -6.85
C VAL A 314 -2.97 -10.37 -5.69
N MET A 315 -4.14 -9.72 -5.66
CA MET A 315 -5.13 -9.91 -4.60
C MET A 315 -5.75 -11.32 -4.64
N LEU A 316 -6.15 -11.81 -5.80
CA LEU A 316 -6.72 -13.17 -5.94
C LEU A 316 -5.72 -14.26 -5.57
N LEU A 317 -4.49 -14.14 -6.07
CA LEU A 317 -3.40 -15.08 -5.74
C LEU A 317 -3.05 -15.04 -4.24
N GLY A 318 -3.07 -13.86 -3.65
CA GLY A 318 -2.85 -13.68 -2.22
C GLY A 318 -3.94 -14.35 -1.38
N ALA A 319 -5.22 -14.16 -1.73
CA ALA A 319 -6.35 -14.79 -1.05
C ALA A 319 -6.25 -16.33 -1.08
N GLY A 320 -5.91 -16.89 -2.23
CA GLY A 320 -5.69 -18.34 -2.36
C GLY A 320 -4.58 -18.88 -1.47
N ARG A 321 -3.51 -18.09 -1.23
CA ARG A 321 -2.38 -18.49 -0.35
C ARG A 321 -2.73 -18.41 1.13
N VAL A 322 -3.43 -17.37 1.52
CA VAL A 322 -3.76 -17.14 2.94
C VAL A 322 -4.82 -18.12 3.42
N GLY A 323 -5.70 -18.53 2.53
CA GLY A 323 -6.87 -19.37 2.86
C GLY A 323 -7.88 -18.57 3.71
N GLY A 324 -9.14 -18.85 3.57
CA GLY A 324 -10.20 -18.18 4.32
C GLY A 324 -11.14 -17.38 3.42
N ASP A 325 -12.15 -16.81 4.05
CA ASP A 325 -13.26 -16.09 3.40
C ASP A 325 -12.88 -14.61 3.24
N GLN A 326 -11.80 -14.35 2.48
CA GLN A 326 -11.40 -12.98 2.19
C GLN A 326 -12.33 -12.40 1.13
N ASP A 327 -12.91 -11.23 1.40
CA ASP A 327 -13.70 -10.51 0.41
C ASP A 327 -12.79 -9.92 -0.67
N VAL A 328 -12.60 -10.67 -1.75
CA VAL A 328 -11.82 -10.28 -2.93
C VAL A 328 -12.68 -10.22 -4.20
N ASP A 329 -13.99 -10.19 -4.10
CA ASP A 329 -14.90 -10.13 -5.23
C ASP A 329 -14.62 -8.91 -6.12
N TRP A 330 -14.25 -7.79 -5.52
CA TRP A 330 -13.82 -6.60 -6.25
C TRP A 330 -12.58 -6.86 -7.11
N ALA A 331 -11.65 -7.69 -6.67
CA ALA A 331 -10.45 -8.04 -7.42
C ALA A 331 -10.79 -8.92 -8.63
N ALA A 332 -11.70 -9.88 -8.47
CA ALA A 332 -12.20 -10.69 -9.57
C ALA A 332 -12.92 -9.83 -10.63
N GLN A 333 -13.75 -8.88 -10.20
CA GLN A 333 -14.39 -7.92 -11.09
C GLN A 333 -13.37 -7.03 -11.81
N LEU A 334 -12.30 -6.64 -11.13
CA LEU A 334 -11.23 -5.82 -11.70
C LEU A 334 -10.47 -6.58 -12.79
N VAL A 335 -10.14 -7.85 -12.56
CA VAL A 335 -9.50 -8.74 -13.55
C VAL A 335 -10.39 -8.90 -14.78
N GLU A 336 -11.67 -9.25 -14.59
CA GLU A 336 -12.60 -9.47 -15.70
C GLU A 336 -12.81 -8.20 -16.52
N ARG A 337 -13.03 -7.06 -15.86
CA ARG A 337 -13.15 -5.76 -16.52
C ARG A 337 -11.90 -5.43 -17.34
N SER A 338 -10.72 -5.59 -16.75
CA SER A 338 -9.45 -5.29 -17.41
C SER A 338 -9.22 -6.20 -18.60
N ARG A 339 -9.52 -7.50 -18.49
CA ARG A 339 -9.45 -8.48 -19.56
C ARG A 339 -10.28 -8.05 -20.78
N VAL A 340 -11.53 -7.64 -20.55
CA VAL A 340 -12.44 -7.18 -21.62
C VAL A 340 -11.90 -5.90 -22.27
N LEU A 341 -11.45 -4.93 -21.48
CA LEU A 341 -10.96 -3.66 -22.00
C LEU A 341 -9.64 -3.79 -22.77
N LEU A 342 -8.72 -4.64 -22.30
CA LEU A 342 -7.41 -4.85 -22.93
C LEU A 342 -7.48 -5.51 -24.31
N ARG A 343 -8.55 -6.29 -24.60
CA ARG A 343 -8.77 -6.89 -25.90
C ARG A 343 -8.81 -5.83 -27.02
N ASP A 344 -9.52 -4.75 -26.75
CA ASP A 344 -9.79 -3.68 -27.74
C ASP A 344 -8.98 -2.42 -27.45
N ALA A 345 -8.07 -2.46 -26.44
CA ALA A 345 -7.25 -1.31 -26.06
C ALA A 345 -6.28 -0.93 -27.17
N PRO A 346 -6.17 0.35 -27.51
CA PRO A 346 -5.20 0.80 -28.49
C PRO A 346 -3.77 0.57 -27.97
N CYS A 347 -2.90 0.11 -28.88
CA CYS A 347 -1.46 0.10 -28.65
C CYS A 347 -0.91 1.40 -29.25
N TYR A 348 -0.23 2.22 -28.45
CA TYR A 348 0.30 3.52 -28.85
C TYR A 348 1.74 3.42 -29.24
#